data_19f775da7407d4941ad387f218b3a2d3
#
_entry.id   19f775da7407d4941ad387f218b3a2d3
#
_cell.length_a   1.000
_cell.length_b   1.000
_cell.length_c   1.000
_cell.angle_alpha   90.00
_cell.angle_beta   90.00
_cell.angle_gamma   90.00
#
_symmetry.space_group_name_H-M   'P 1'
#
loop_
_entity.id
_entity.type
_entity.pdbx_description
1 polymer ?
#
loop_
_entity_poly.entity_id
_entity_poly.type
_entity_poly.pdbx_seq_one_letter_code
_entity_poly.pdbx_strand_id
1 'polypeptide(L)'
;MKIEFYKYQGAGNDFIILDNRTNKYNDLTPQQVKHLCDRHFGIGADGLMLLNEKKGYDFEMVYYNANGMESTMCGNGGRCIVRFAYDLGIVLTEYRFLAIDGPHKASFDERNWIQLQMRDVHEIDKRYNDFIVNTGSPHYIKFVTDVMDRDVYTEGRKIRNSHDFEEEGINVNFVEQNDDWITVRTYERGVEDETLSCGTGVTASALVSAHNDLGFNRVEVRTKGGHLAVEFDKIGDDNFKHIYLCGPATFVFKGETELKINTVVTR
;
A
#
# COMPACT_ATOMS: atom_id res chain seq x y z
N MET A 1 -8.39 27.78 -7.00
CA MET A 1 -8.05 26.86 -8.10
C MET A 1 -9.09 25.75 -8.15
N LYS A 2 -9.69 25.50 -9.33
CA LYS A 2 -10.63 24.39 -9.52
C LYS A 2 -9.84 23.08 -9.68
N ILE A 3 -10.16 22.07 -8.86
CA ILE A 3 -9.54 20.76 -8.86
C ILE A 3 -10.59 19.73 -9.31
N GLU A 4 -10.30 19.01 -10.38
CA GLU A 4 -11.00 17.79 -10.74
C GLU A 4 -10.26 16.61 -10.11
N PHE A 5 -10.99 15.72 -9.43
CA PHE A 5 -10.39 14.62 -8.72
C PHE A 5 -11.16 13.32 -8.94
N TYR A 6 -10.45 12.23 -8.73
CA TYR A 6 -10.98 10.87 -8.80
C TYR A 6 -10.71 10.17 -7.48
N LYS A 7 -11.72 9.49 -6.95
CA LYS A 7 -11.62 8.73 -5.72
C LYS A 7 -11.50 7.25 -6.04
N TYR A 8 -10.44 6.63 -5.54
CA TYR A 8 -10.19 5.20 -5.63
C TYR A 8 -9.95 4.60 -4.27
N GLN A 9 -10.16 3.29 -4.14
CA GLN A 9 -9.78 2.54 -2.94
C GLN A 9 -9.20 1.18 -3.34
N GLY A 10 -8.25 0.69 -2.54
CA GLY A 10 -7.67 -0.64 -2.62
C GLY A 10 -7.62 -1.27 -1.24
N ALA A 11 -8.40 -2.32 -1.01
CA ALA A 11 -8.52 -3.00 0.28
C ALA A 11 -8.81 -2.03 1.45
N GLY A 12 -9.77 -1.10 1.25
CA GLY A 12 -10.22 -0.14 2.27
C GLY A 12 -9.33 1.10 2.45
N ASN A 13 -8.14 1.12 1.85
CA ASN A 13 -7.27 2.29 1.85
C ASN A 13 -7.65 3.19 0.66
N ASP A 14 -8.02 4.44 0.91
CA ASP A 14 -8.69 5.30 -0.06
C ASP A 14 -7.85 6.52 -0.44
N PHE A 15 -7.89 6.88 -1.72
CA PHE A 15 -7.02 7.90 -2.31
C PHE A 15 -7.79 8.90 -3.16
N ILE A 16 -7.35 10.16 -3.10
CA ILE A 16 -7.64 11.16 -4.10
C ILE A 16 -6.57 11.05 -5.18
N ILE A 17 -6.97 10.91 -6.46
CA ILE A 17 -6.03 10.87 -7.57
C ILE A 17 -6.35 12.01 -8.54
N LEU A 18 -5.30 12.72 -8.95
CA LEU A 18 -5.39 13.83 -9.88
C LEU A 18 -4.63 13.48 -11.17
N ASP A 19 -5.28 13.69 -12.32
CA ASP A 19 -4.60 13.69 -13.62
C ASP A 19 -3.75 14.95 -13.74
N ASN A 20 -2.45 14.80 -13.56
CA ASN A 20 -1.49 15.90 -13.60
C ASN A 20 -0.55 15.84 -14.80
N ARG A 21 -0.92 15.13 -15.87
CA ARG A 21 -0.13 15.05 -17.11
C ARG A 21 0.12 16.42 -17.75
N THR A 22 -0.71 17.41 -17.46
CA THR A 22 -0.55 18.81 -17.91
C THR A 22 0.18 19.70 -16.91
N ASN A 23 0.73 19.17 -15.84
CA ASN A 23 1.44 19.86 -14.76
C ASN A 23 0.57 20.91 -14.00
N LYS A 24 -0.75 20.77 -14.06
CA LYS A 24 -1.72 21.70 -13.46
C LYS A 24 -1.62 21.79 -11.93
N TYR A 25 -1.18 20.71 -11.29
CA TYR A 25 -1.20 20.55 -9.83
C TYR A 25 0.20 20.49 -9.20
N ASN A 26 1.26 20.89 -9.94
CA ASN A 26 2.64 20.86 -9.44
C ASN A 26 2.88 21.76 -8.21
N ASP A 27 2.11 22.85 -8.09
CA ASP A 27 2.28 23.84 -7.04
C ASP A 27 1.40 23.59 -5.80
N LEU A 28 0.83 22.39 -5.66
CA LEU A 28 0.09 22.02 -4.45
C LEU A 28 1.01 22.02 -3.23
N THR A 29 0.67 22.84 -2.26
CA THR A 29 1.41 22.89 -0.99
C THR A 29 1.00 21.75 -0.05
N PRO A 30 1.87 21.32 0.91
CA PRO A 30 1.52 20.33 1.91
C PRO A 30 0.23 20.65 2.68
N GLN A 31 -0.04 21.92 2.98
CA GLN A 31 -1.25 22.35 3.66
C GLN A 31 -2.49 22.16 2.80
N GLN A 32 -2.38 22.38 1.50
CA GLN A 32 -3.47 22.17 0.55
C GLN A 32 -3.77 20.66 0.38
N VAL A 33 -2.75 19.83 0.27
CA VAL A 33 -2.91 18.37 0.24
C VAL A 33 -3.56 17.87 1.53
N LYS A 34 -3.07 18.33 2.70
CA LYS A 34 -3.66 18.00 4.00
C LYS A 34 -5.13 18.41 4.07
N HIS A 35 -5.48 19.59 3.57
CA HIS A 35 -6.88 20.06 3.52
C HIS A 35 -7.74 19.18 2.61
N LEU A 36 -7.24 18.82 1.41
CA LEU A 36 -7.97 17.92 0.50
C LEU A 36 -8.22 16.54 1.11
N CYS A 37 -7.25 16.01 1.86
CA CYS A 37 -7.35 14.71 2.53
C CYS A 37 -8.19 14.74 3.81
N ASP A 38 -8.54 15.91 4.35
CA ASP A 38 -9.35 16.02 5.55
C ASP A 38 -10.77 15.49 5.31
N ARG A 39 -11.23 14.53 6.15
CA ARG A 39 -12.53 13.86 5.98
C ARG A 39 -13.73 14.71 6.38
N HIS A 40 -13.50 15.83 7.08
CA HIS A 40 -14.56 16.72 7.55
C HIS A 40 -14.62 18.02 6.76
N PHE A 41 -13.47 18.53 6.33
CA PHE A 41 -13.35 19.85 5.71
C PHE A 41 -12.89 19.83 4.24
N GLY A 42 -12.41 18.65 3.78
CA GLY A 42 -11.98 18.41 2.41
C GLY A 42 -12.78 17.33 1.70
N ILE A 43 -12.13 16.65 0.77
CA ILE A 43 -12.68 15.49 0.06
C ILE A 43 -12.63 14.26 0.98
N GLY A 44 -11.57 14.16 1.79
CA GLY A 44 -11.30 13.03 2.68
C GLY A 44 -10.63 11.85 2.00
N ALA A 45 -9.44 11.49 2.44
CA ALA A 45 -8.68 10.31 2.00
C ALA A 45 -7.51 10.02 2.92
N ASP A 46 -6.96 8.79 2.82
CA ASP A 46 -5.71 8.40 3.45
C ASP A 46 -4.49 9.02 2.77
N GLY A 47 -4.64 9.46 1.50
CA GLY A 47 -3.61 10.17 0.77
C GLY A 47 -4.07 10.72 -0.57
N LEU A 48 -3.18 11.47 -1.21
CA LEU A 48 -3.39 12.07 -2.52
C LEU A 48 -2.28 11.65 -3.46
N MET A 49 -2.63 11.32 -4.70
CA MET A 49 -1.68 10.98 -5.74
C MET A 49 -1.82 11.88 -6.95
N LEU A 50 -0.69 12.21 -7.56
CA LEU A 50 -0.63 12.82 -8.89
C LEU A 50 -0.15 11.77 -9.88
N LEU A 51 -0.84 11.66 -11.03
CA LEU A 51 -0.36 10.93 -12.18
C LEU A 51 0.24 11.93 -13.17
N ASN A 52 1.55 11.89 -13.32
CA ASN A 52 2.32 12.77 -14.19
C ASN A 52 2.78 12.05 -15.46
N GLU A 53 3.04 12.80 -16.54
CA GLU A 53 3.84 12.30 -17.65
C GLU A 53 5.31 12.14 -17.21
N LYS A 54 5.97 11.05 -17.66
CA LYS A 54 7.39 10.80 -17.41
C LYS A 54 8.07 10.11 -18.59
N LYS A 55 9.05 10.77 -19.16
CA LYS A 55 9.83 10.17 -20.26
C LYS A 55 10.53 8.88 -19.81
N GLY A 56 10.31 7.79 -20.57
CA GLY A 56 10.88 6.47 -20.30
C GLY A 56 10.07 5.59 -19.35
N TYR A 57 8.92 6.07 -18.90
CA TYR A 57 7.91 5.36 -18.10
C TYR A 57 6.54 5.61 -18.70
N ASP A 58 5.57 4.79 -18.34
CA ASP A 58 4.19 4.97 -18.78
C ASP A 58 3.53 6.16 -18.06
N PHE A 59 3.95 6.39 -16.79
CA PHE A 59 3.62 7.56 -15.98
C PHE A 59 4.56 7.67 -14.77
N GLU A 60 4.47 8.79 -14.04
CA GLU A 60 5.07 8.96 -12.72
C GLU A 60 3.97 9.11 -11.67
N MET A 61 4.13 8.42 -10.56
CA MET A 61 3.31 8.54 -9.37
C MET A 61 4.00 9.45 -8.35
N VAL A 62 3.38 10.56 -8.00
CA VAL A 62 3.76 11.34 -6.83
C VAL A 62 2.70 11.10 -5.75
N TYR A 63 3.12 10.62 -4.59
CA TYR A 63 2.22 10.24 -3.51
C TYR A 63 2.44 11.08 -2.28
N TYR A 64 1.36 11.62 -1.72
CA TYR A 64 1.34 12.36 -0.48
C TYR A 64 0.45 11.65 0.54
N ASN A 65 0.95 11.46 1.76
CA ASN A 65 0.14 11.04 2.89
C ASN A 65 -0.91 12.12 3.25
N ALA A 66 -1.92 11.77 4.02
CA ALA A 66 -2.98 12.71 4.45
C ALA A 66 -2.45 13.92 5.24
N ASN A 67 -1.24 13.85 5.80
CA ASN A 67 -0.60 14.99 6.47
C ASN A 67 0.02 16.02 5.50
N GLY A 68 0.01 15.73 4.19
CA GLY A 68 0.54 16.57 3.12
C GLY A 68 2.01 16.32 2.77
N MET A 69 2.68 15.40 3.45
CA MET A 69 4.08 15.08 3.17
C MET A 69 4.19 14.02 2.07
N GLU A 70 5.12 14.22 1.14
CA GLU A 70 5.42 13.23 0.12
C GLU A 70 5.98 11.95 0.74
N SER A 71 5.61 10.81 0.20
CA SER A 71 5.95 9.48 0.71
C SER A 71 6.27 8.50 -0.40
N THR A 72 6.86 7.37 -0.02
CA THR A 72 7.16 6.24 -0.91
C THR A 72 5.87 5.56 -1.38
N MET A 73 5.97 4.79 -2.46
CA MET A 73 4.85 4.04 -3.01
C MET A 73 4.25 3.09 -1.94
N CYS A 74 2.95 3.21 -1.77
CA CYS A 74 2.14 2.29 -0.97
C CYS A 74 1.54 1.21 -1.89
N GLY A 75 1.58 -0.06 -1.49
CA GLY A 75 1.05 -1.17 -2.30
C GLY A 75 -0.43 -1.02 -2.69
N ASN A 76 -1.26 -0.47 -1.79
CA ASN A 76 -2.66 -0.17 -2.10
C ASN A 76 -2.78 0.99 -3.09
N GLY A 77 -1.97 2.06 -2.88
CA GLY A 77 -1.91 3.22 -3.77
C GLY A 77 -1.37 2.88 -5.15
N GLY A 78 -0.33 2.04 -5.23
CA GLY A 78 0.23 1.57 -6.51
C GLY A 78 -0.81 0.85 -7.37
N ARG A 79 -1.65 -0.01 -6.75
CA ARG A 79 -2.76 -0.62 -7.50
C ARG A 79 -3.81 0.40 -7.94
N CYS A 80 -4.16 1.35 -7.08
CA CYS A 80 -5.16 2.39 -7.40
C CYS A 80 -4.71 3.29 -8.56
N ILE A 81 -3.43 3.70 -8.60
CA ILE A 81 -2.95 4.56 -9.69
C ILE A 81 -2.83 3.82 -11.02
N VAL A 82 -2.48 2.53 -11.01
CA VAL A 82 -2.48 1.68 -12.23
C VAL A 82 -3.91 1.54 -12.77
N ARG A 83 -4.89 1.30 -11.90
CA ARG A 83 -6.30 1.27 -12.30
C ARG A 83 -6.75 2.61 -12.88
N PHE A 84 -6.38 3.70 -12.23
CA PHE A 84 -6.67 5.05 -12.72
C PHE A 84 -6.03 5.31 -14.10
N ALA A 85 -4.77 4.93 -14.30
CA ALA A 85 -4.10 5.05 -15.59
C ALA A 85 -4.86 4.30 -16.70
N TYR A 86 -5.31 3.07 -16.42
CA TYR A 86 -6.14 2.30 -17.34
C TYR A 86 -7.45 3.02 -17.66
N ASP A 87 -8.15 3.52 -16.63
CA ASP A 87 -9.43 4.22 -16.80
C ASP A 87 -9.29 5.57 -17.53
N LEU A 88 -8.08 6.18 -17.53
CA LEU A 88 -7.71 7.34 -18.34
C LEU A 88 -7.35 7.00 -19.80
N GLY A 89 -7.40 5.73 -20.19
CA GLY A 89 -7.10 5.27 -21.54
C GLY A 89 -5.63 4.90 -21.79
N ILE A 90 -4.79 4.83 -20.76
CA ILE A 90 -3.44 4.24 -20.85
C ILE A 90 -3.60 2.73 -20.73
N VAL A 91 -3.98 2.06 -21.82
CA VAL A 91 -4.32 0.62 -21.83
C VAL A 91 -3.09 -0.19 -22.24
N LEU A 92 -2.46 -0.85 -21.29
CA LEU A 92 -1.26 -1.67 -21.50
C LEU A 92 -1.43 -3.04 -20.85
N THR A 93 -0.65 -4.01 -21.30
CA THR A 93 -0.58 -5.35 -20.67
C THR A 93 0.31 -5.36 -19.42
N GLU A 94 1.38 -4.58 -19.44
CA GLU A 94 2.29 -4.34 -18.31
C GLU A 94 2.52 -2.83 -18.20
N TYR A 95 2.50 -2.32 -16.97
CA TYR A 95 2.78 -0.93 -16.64
C TYR A 95 4.16 -0.83 -15.98
N ARG A 96 4.93 0.17 -16.42
CA ARG A 96 6.18 0.56 -15.80
C ARG A 96 6.12 2.02 -15.41
N PHE A 97 5.97 2.29 -14.13
CA PHE A 97 5.85 3.64 -13.60
C PHE A 97 6.96 3.98 -12.62
N LEU A 98 7.22 5.27 -12.46
CA LEU A 98 8.22 5.78 -11.53
C LEU A 98 7.53 6.35 -10.29
N ALA A 99 8.05 6.05 -9.10
CA ALA A 99 7.72 6.75 -7.85
C ALA A 99 9.01 7.25 -7.18
N ILE A 100 8.90 7.97 -6.07
CA ILE A 100 10.07 8.54 -5.38
C ILE A 100 11.09 7.48 -4.95
N ASP A 101 10.65 6.27 -4.66
CA ASP A 101 11.47 5.12 -4.25
C ASP A 101 11.95 4.26 -5.43
N GLY A 102 11.72 4.68 -6.67
CA GLY A 102 12.22 4.07 -7.88
C GLY A 102 11.16 3.53 -8.83
N PRO A 103 11.58 2.71 -9.82
CA PRO A 103 10.68 2.13 -10.80
C PRO A 103 9.87 0.96 -10.24
N HIS A 104 8.60 0.92 -10.62
CA HIS A 104 7.65 -0.13 -10.27
C HIS A 104 7.05 -0.76 -11.52
N LYS A 105 6.57 -2.00 -11.40
CA LYS A 105 5.87 -2.72 -12.45
C LYS A 105 4.54 -3.25 -11.94
N ALA A 106 3.56 -3.25 -12.81
CA ALA A 106 2.25 -3.85 -12.53
C ALA A 106 1.59 -4.37 -13.81
N SER A 107 0.68 -5.31 -13.65
CA SER A 107 -0.15 -5.85 -14.73
C SER A 107 -1.56 -6.15 -14.21
N PHE A 108 -2.48 -6.48 -15.12
CA PHE A 108 -3.79 -7.03 -14.75
C PHE A 108 -3.77 -8.55 -14.89
N ASP A 109 -4.36 -9.25 -13.92
CA ASP A 109 -4.63 -10.67 -14.04
C ASP A 109 -5.98 -10.95 -14.72
N GLU A 110 -6.30 -12.23 -14.92
CA GLU A 110 -7.56 -12.69 -15.53
C GLU A 110 -8.83 -12.30 -14.73
N ARG A 111 -8.67 -12.02 -13.42
CA ARG A 111 -9.74 -11.54 -12.53
C ARG A 111 -9.90 -10.03 -12.58
N ASN A 112 -9.12 -9.34 -13.43
CA ASN A 112 -9.01 -7.88 -13.47
C ASN A 112 -8.48 -7.27 -12.15
N TRP A 113 -7.70 -8.05 -11.39
CA TRP A 113 -6.92 -7.58 -10.26
C TRP A 113 -5.59 -7.02 -10.75
N ILE A 114 -5.05 -6.09 -10.01
CA ILE A 114 -3.71 -5.54 -10.29
C ILE A 114 -2.67 -6.38 -9.54
N GLN A 115 -1.71 -6.92 -10.28
CA GLN A 115 -0.51 -7.58 -9.80
C GLN A 115 0.60 -6.53 -9.75
N LEU A 116 0.90 -6.05 -8.54
CA LEU A 116 1.96 -5.07 -8.31
C LEU A 116 3.24 -5.79 -7.89
N GLN A 117 4.33 -5.61 -8.63
CA GLN A 117 5.61 -6.21 -8.29
C GLN A 117 6.16 -5.59 -7.00
N MET A 118 6.51 -6.45 -6.06
CA MET A 118 7.16 -6.12 -4.80
C MET A 118 8.67 -6.42 -4.88
N ARG A 119 9.42 -6.01 -3.86
CA ARG A 119 10.84 -6.33 -3.77
C ARG A 119 11.04 -7.81 -3.47
N ASP A 120 12.07 -8.42 -4.07
CA ASP A 120 12.53 -9.76 -3.70
C ASP A 120 12.99 -9.80 -2.24
N VAL A 121 12.80 -10.95 -1.59
CA VAL A 121 13.20 -11.18 -0.20
C VAL A 121 14.22 -12.30 -0.17
N HIS A 122 15.36 -12.06 0.48
CA HIS A 122 16.48 -13.00 0.52
C HIS A 122 16.82 -13.48 1.93
N GLU A 123 16.13 -12.96 2.94
CA GLU A 123 16.39 -13.25 4.35
C GLU A 123 15.11 -13.12 5.17
N ILE A 124 14.91 -14.05 6.10
CA ILE A 124 13.88 -14.04 7.13
C ILE A 124 14.57 -14.27 8.48
N ASP A 125 14.45 -13.30 9.41
CA ASP A 125 14.89 -13.51 10.78
C ASP A 125 13.80 -14.29 11.55
N LYS A 126 14.17 -15.49 12.01
CA LYS A 126 13.28 -16.40 12.75
C LYS A 126 13.53 -16.28 14.24
N ARG A 127 12.51 -15.86 14.98
CA ARG A 127 12.57 -15.66 16.43
C ARG A 127 11.57 -16.57 17.13
N TYR A 128 11.97 -17.80 17.49
CA TYR A 128 11.09 -18.85 18.02
C TYR A 128 9.95 -19.18 17.04
N ASN A 129 8.72 -18.74 17.36
CA ASN A 129 7.53 -18.93 16.53
C ASN A 129 7.14 -17.66 15.75
N ASP A 130 7.92 -16.59 15.86
CA ASP A 130 7.67 -15.31 15.23
C ASP A 130 8.73 -15.06 14.15
N PHE A 131 8.46 -14.14 13.21
CA PHE A 131 9.33 -13.87 12.07
C PHE A 131 9.48 -12.37 11.89
N ILE A 132 10.66 -11.93 11.39
CA ILE A 132 10.88 -10.57 10.94
C ILE A 132 11.29 -10.63 9.47
N VAL A 133 10.54 -9.89 8.64
CA VAL A 133 10.73 -9.83 7.18
C VAL A 133 10.68 -8.39 6.72
N ASN A 134 11.61 -8.01 5.84
CA ASN A 134 11.60 -6.70 5.19
C ASN A 134 11.15 -6.83 3.72
N THR A 135 9.93 -6.39 3.44
CA THR A 135 9.34 -6.35 2.10
C THR A 135 9.28 -4.93 1.50
N GLY A 136 10.17 -4.03 1.95
CA GLY A 136 10.20 -2.60 1.69
C GLY A 136 9.94 -1.77 2.95
N SER A 137 9.38 -2.40 3.97
CA SER A 137 9.26 -1.95 5.36
C SER A 137 9.46 -3.16 6.27
N PRO A 138 10.01 -3.00 7.48
CA PRO A 138 10.19 -4.11 8.42
C PRO A 138 8.85 -4.53 9.02
N HIS A 139 8.63 -5.85 9.06
CA HIS A 139 7.42 -6.49 9.56
C HIS A 139 7.74 -7.57 10.57
N TYR A 140 7.13 -7.49 11.75
CA TYR A 140 7.06 -8.56 12.73
C TYR A 140 5.80 -9.38 12.45
N ILE A 141 5.93 -10.69 12.27
CA ILE A 141 4.83 -11.59 11.95
C ILE A 141 4.66 -12.58 13.10
N LYS A 142 3.47 -12.60 13.68
CA LYS A 142 3.08 -13.46 14.79
C LYS A 142 1.90 -14.33 14.38
N PHE A 143 2.09 -15.65 14.37
CA PHE A 143 0.99 -16.59 14.18
C PHE A 143 0.14 -16.67 15.45
N VAL A 144 -1.15 -16.62 15.27
CA VAL A 144 -2.15 -16.61 16.34
C VAL A 144 -3.37 -17.44 15.95
N THR A 145 -4.17 -17.84 16.92
CA THR A 145 -5.54 -18.32 16.75
C THR A 145 -6.51 -17.18 17.02
N ASP A 146 -7.72 -17.25 16.47
CA ASP A 146 -8.80 -16.29 16.74
C ASP A 146 -8.38 -14.82 16.48
N VAL A 147 -7.71 -14.60 15.30
CA VAL A 147 -7.14 -13.29 14.93
C VAL A 147 -8.19 -12.17 14.97
N MET A 148 -9.46 -12.47 14.67
CA MET A 148 -10.52 -11.47 14.63
C MET A 148 -10.90 -10.93 16.02
N ASP A 149 -10.69 -11.72 17.09
CA ASP A 149 -11.00 -11.35 18.47
C ASP A 149 -9.82 -10.68 19.20
N ARG A 150 -8.67 -10.53 18.52
CA ARG A 150 -7.46 -9.93 19.08
C ARG A 150 -7.57 -8.42 19.29
N ASP A 151 -7.02 -7.93 20.39
CA ASP A 151 -6.73 -6.51 20.60
C ASP A 151 -5.41 -6.13 19.89
N VAL A 152 -5.51 -5.96 18.55
CA VAL A 152 -4.35 -5.64 17.70
C VAL A 152 -3.68 -4.33 18.10
N TYR A 153 -4.47 -3.34 18.55
CA TYR A 153 -3.93 -2.06 18.99
C TYR A 153 -3.00 -2.23 20.20
N THR A 154 -3.48 -2.84 21.27
CA THR A 154 -2.70 -2.97 22.50
C THR A 154 -1.52 -3.93 22.33
N GLU A 155 -1.74 -5.09 21.72
CA GLU A 155 -0.69 -6.09 21.51
C GLU A 155 0.37 -5.59 20.50
N GLY A 156 -0.06 -4.98 19.38
CA GLY A 156 0.82 -4.45 18.35
C GLY A 156 1.68 -3.29 18.89
N ARG A 157 1.06 -2.35 19.59
CA ARG A 157 1.77 -1.23 20.24
C ARG A 157 2.82 -1.72 21.24
N LYS A 158 2.54 -2.78 21.99
CA LYS A 158 3.49 -3.36 22.95
C LYS A 158 4.73 -3.92 22.24
N ILE A 159 4.55 -4.65 21.12
CA ILE A 159 5.65 -5.20 20.34
C ILE A 159 6.42 -4.07 19.66
N ARG A 160 5.72 -3.14 18.99
CA ARG A 160 6.32 -2.00 18.28
C ARG A 160 7.22 -1.15 19.20
N ASN A 161 6.88 -1.00 20.47
CA ASN A 161 7.62 -0.21 21.45
C ASN A 161 8.49 -1.07 22.40
N SER A 162 8.71 -2.34 22.08
CA SER A 162 9.65 -3.17 22.83
C SER A 162 11.08 -2.71 22.59
N HIS A 163 11.99 -3.07 23.49
CA HIS A 163 13.41 -2.70 23.43
C HIS A 163 14.06 -3.02 22.08
N ASP A 164 13.65 -4.13 21.42
CA ASP A 164 14.19 -4.53 20.12
C ASP A 164 13.78 -3.61 18.96
N PHE A 165 12.69 -2.84 19.13
CA PHE A 165 12.08 -2.06 18.03
C PHE A 165 11.78 -0.60 18.40
N GLU A 166 12.11 -0.14 19.60
CA GLU A 166 11.74 1.21 20.08
C GLU A 166 12.34 2.34 19.24
N GLU A 167 13.57 2.17 18.72
CA GLU A 167 14.26 3.20 17.97
C GLU A 167 13.72 3.34 16.52
N GLU A 168 13.72 2.25 15.75
CA GLU A 168 13.34 2.28 14.33
C GLU A 168 11.86 1.99 14.10
N GLY A 169 11.24 1.30 15.03
CA GLY A 169 9.88 0.81 14.95
C GLY A 169 9.70 -0.33 13.95
N ILE A 170 8.61 -1.07 14.11
CA ILE A 170 8.26 -2.19 13.23
C ILE A 170 6.74 -2.25 13.04
N ASN A 171 6.29 -2.67 11.87
CA ASN A 171 4.90 -3.04 11.65
C ASN A 171 4.64 -4.41 12.29
N VAL A 172 3.51 -4.61 12.96
CA VAL A 172 3.20 -5.87 13.62
C VAL A 172 1.98 -6.51 12.96
N ASN A 173 2.17 -7.72 12.46
CA ASN A 173 1.14 -8.48 11.77
C ASN A 173 0.76 -9.70 12.59
N PHE A 174 -0.53 -9.82 12.90
CA PHE A 174 -1.12 -11.02 13.50
C PHE A 174 -1.73 -11.85 12.39
N VAL A 175 -1.32 -13.11 12.30
CA VAL A 175 -1.66 -14.01 11.19
C VAL A 175 -2.34 -15.24 11.73
N GLU A 176 -3.55 -15.51 11.24
CA GLU A 176 -4.23 -16.79 11.44
C GLU A 176 -4.19 -17.59 10.14
N GLN A 177 -3.69 -18.80 10.22
CA GLN A 177 -3.61 -19.70 9.09
C GLN A 177 -4.87 -20.56 9.01
N ASN A 178 -5.51 -20.55 7.85
CA ASN A 178 -6.62 -21.40 7.49
C ASN A 178 -6.17 -22.36 6.37
N ASP A 179 -7.01 -23.31 5.99
CA ASP A 179 -6.64 -24.32 4.98
C ASP A 179 -6.30 -23.68 3.61
N ASP A 180 -7.10 -22.72 3.15
CA ASP A 180 -6.98 -22.15 1.81
C ASP A 180 -6.50 -20.68 1.78
N TRP A 181 -6.43 -20.03 2.93
CA TRP A 181 -6.03 -18.62 3.03
C TRP A 181 -5.43 -18.28 4.38
N ILE A 182 -4.79 -17.14 4.48
CA ILE A 182 -4.42 -16.55 5.77
C ILE A 182 -5.28 -15.32 6.05
N THR A 183 -5.56 -15.06 7.33
CA THR A 183 -6.17 -13.80 7.78
C THR A 183 -5.11 -12.94 8.46
N VAL A 184 -4.97 -11.69 8.03
CA VAL A 184 -3.92 -10.78 8.53
C VAL A 184 -4.56 -9.51 9.09
N ARG A 185 -4.13 -9.14 10.30
CA ARG A 185 -4.44 -7.85 10.93
C ARG A 185 -3.14 -7.16 11.31
N THR A 186 -3.01 -5.87 11.00
CA THR A 186 -1.73 -5.15 11.12
C THR A 186 -1.87 -3.89 11.98
N TYR A 187 -1.00 -3.79 13.00
CA TYR A 187 -0.65 -2.52 13.65
C TYR A 187 0.48 -1.87 12.84
N GLU A 188 0.23 -0.70 12.29
CA GLU A 188 1.11 -0.08 11.30
C GLU A 188 1.99 1.02 11.91
N ARG A 189 3.30 0.88 11.73
CA ARG A 189 4.30 1.86 12.11
C ARG A 189 4.08 3.18 11.35
N GLY A 190 4.06 4.29 12.08
CA GLY A 190 3.84 5.62 11.52
C GLY A 190 2.37 6.03 11.48
N VAL A 191 1.44 5.08 11.43
CA VAL A 191 0.02 5.29 11.72
C VAL A 191 -0.22 5.15 13.22
N GLU A 192 0.50 4.23 13.84
CA GLU A 192 0.45 3.88 15.26
C GLU A 192 -0.95 3.42 15.70
N ASP A 193 -1.62 2.70 14.79
CA ASP A 193 -2.94 2.12 14.98
C ASP A 193 -3.10 0.88 14.08
N GLU A 194 -4.21 0.14 14.26
CA GLU A 194 -4.60 -0.90 13.35
C GLU A 194 -5.13 -0.32 12.04
N THR A 195 -4.57 -0.75 10.89
CA THR A 195 -5.05 -0.37 9.57
C THR A 195 -5.92 -1.45 8.95
N LEU A 196 -6.78 -1.08 7.99
CA LEU A 196 -7.64 -2.01 7.28
C LEU A 196 -6.83 -3.01 6.44
N SER A 197 -5.69 -2.59 5.89
CA SER A 197 -4.79 -3.43 5.10
C SER A 197 -3.44 -2.76 4.90
N CYS A 198 -2.36 -3.46 5.21
CA CYS A 198 -0.97 -3.06 4.91
C CYS A 198 -0.39 -3.96 3.83
N GLY A 199 -0.13 -3.42 2.63
CA GLY A 199 0.30 -4.22 1.47
C GLY A 199 1.63 -4.94 1.68
N THR A 200 2.63 -4.28 2.28
CA THR A 200 3.93 -4.89 2.62
C THR A 200 3.79 -5.92 3.74
N GLY A 201 2.89 -5.70 4.70
CA GLY A 201 2.59 -6.65 5.78
C GLY A 201 1.87 -7.90 5.27
N VAL A 202 0.93 -7.74 4.35
CA VAL A 202 0.27 -8.85 3.65
C VAL A 202 1.31 -9.68 2.89
N THR A 203 2.22 -9.03 2.16
CA THR A 203 3.31 -9.70 1.46
C THR A 203 4.21 -10.47 2.42
N ALA A 204 4.71 -9.84 3.47
CA ALA A 204 5.57 -10.47 4.48
C ALA A 204 4.89 -11.69 5.14
N SER A 205 3.60 -11.55 5.50
CA SER A 205 2.81 -12.61 6.12
C SER A 205 2.63 -13.82 5.18
N ALA A 206 2.37 -13.57 3.89
CA ALA A 206 2.21 -14.62 2.89
C ALA A 206 3.50 -15.42 2.66
N LEU A 207 4.67 -14.75 2.61
CA LEU A 207 5.97 -15.42 2.43
C LEU A 207 6.28 -16.41 3.55
N VAL A 208 6.02 -16.03 4.81
CA VAL A 208 6.28 -16.91 5.98
C VAL A 208 5.20 -17.98 6.17
N SER A 209 4.01 -17.78 5.60
CA SER A 209 2.91 -18.76 5.65
C SER A 209 3.00 -19.81 4.55
N ALA A 210 3.87 -19.60 3.54
CA ALA A 210 3.99 -20.52 2.42
C ALA A 210 4.50 -21.90 2.90
N HIS A 211 3.85 -22.96 2.41
CA HIS A 211 4.32 -24.30 2.59
C HIS A 211 5.77 -24.46 2.06
N ASN A 212 6.45 -25.52 2.46
CA ASN A 212 7.87 -25.73 2.10
C ASN A 212 8.13 -26.03 0.61
N ASP A 213 7.15 -25.85 -0.26
CA ASP A 213 7.25 -26.19 -1.67
C ASP A 213 8.07 -25.12 -2.43
N LEU A 214 9.16 -25.56 -3.06
CA LEU A 214 9.94 -24.74 -3.98
C LEU A 214 9.13 -24.46 -5.27
N GLY A 215 9.39 -23.32 -5.89
CA GLY A 215 8.76 -22.88 -7.12
C GLY A 215 7.63 -21.88 -6.90
N PHE A 216 6.69 -21.85 -7.82
CA PHE A 216 5.57 -20.90 -7.80
C PHE A 216 4.61 -21.20 -6.64
N ASN A 217 4.28 -20.16 -5.90
CA ASN A 217 3.31 -20.16 -4.82
C ASN A 217 2.32 -19.01 -5.00
N ARG A 218 1.08 -19.25 -4.57
CA ARG A 218 0.05 -18.21 -4.42
C ARG A 218 -0.65 -18.39 -3.07
N VAL A 219 -0.64 -17.35 -2.27
CA VAL A 219 -1.28 -17.32 -0.94
C VAL A 219 -2.42 -16.31 -0.99
N GLU A 220 -3.63 -16.80 -0.74
CA GLU A 220 -4.81 -15.95 -0.61
C GLU A 220 -4.85 -15.31 0.79
N VAL A 221 -5.11 -14.01 0.87
CA VAL A 221 -5.03 -13.24 2.11
C VAL A 221 -6.31 -12.46 2.36
N ARG A 222 -6.88 -12.62 3.54
CA ARG A 222 -8.02 -11.82 4.01
C ARG A 222 -7.54 -10.78 5.01
N THR A 223 -7.98 -9.54 4.82
CA THR A 223 -7.75 -8.42 5.74
C THR A 223 -9.10 -7.78 6.08
N LYS A 224 -9.15 -6.90 7.07
CA LYS A 224 -10.38 -6.12 7.34
C LYS A 224 -10.82 -5.28 6.14
N GLY A 225 -9.88 -4.86 5.31
CA GLY A 225 -10.14 -4.02 4.13
C GLY A 225 -10.53 -4.80 2.88
N GLY A 226 -10.36 -6.11 2.86
CA GLY A 226 -10.72 -6.93 1.71
C GLY A 226 -9.82 -8.13 1.46
N HIS A 227 -10.00 -8.71 0.27
CA HIS A 227 -9.30 -9.89 -0.18
C HIS A 227 -8.13 -9.49 -1.10
N LEU A 228 -6.97 -10.05 -0.83
CA LEU A 228 -5.73 -9.89 -1.57
C LEU A 228 -5.11 -11.28 -1.83
N ALA A 229 -4.11 -11.32 -2.68
CA ALA A 229 -3.25 -12.50 -2.80
C ALA A 229 -1.79 -12.06 -2.98
N VAL A 230 -0.88 -12.97 -2.66
CA VAL A 230 0.55 -12.78 -2.95
C VAL A 230 1.03 -13.96 -3.79
N GLU A 231 1.62 -13.66 -4.93
CA GLU A 231 2.27 -14.61 -5.82
C GLU A 231 3.78 -14.45 -5.73
N PHE A 232 4.53 -15.55 -5.73
CA PHE A 232 5.98 -15.52 -5.68
C PHE A 232 6.59 -16.86 -6.06
N ASP A 233 7.86 -16.83 -6.44
CA ASP A 233 8.70 -18.02 -6.60
C ASP A 233 9.56 -18.22 -5.34
N LYS A 234 9.35 -19.33 -4.63
CA LYS A 234 10.21 -19.76 -3.53
C LYS A 234 11.40 -20.53 -4.09
N ILE A 235 12.61 -20.00 -3.93
CA ILE A 235 13.84 -20.57 -4.46
C ILE A 235 14.78 -21.13 -3.37
N GLY A 236 14.39 -20.99 -2.13
CA GLY A 236 15.08 -21.48 -0.93
C GLY A 236 14.26 -21.19 0.31
N ASP A 237 14.72 -21.65 1.48
CA ASP A 237 13.97 -21.52 2.74
C ASP A 237 13.58 -20.08 3.07
N ASP A 238 14.49 -19.13 2.83
CA ASP A 238 14.31 -17.73 3.16
C ASP A 238 14.52 -16.84 1.91
N ASN A 239 14.38 -17.40 0.69
CA ASN A 239 14.66 -16.70 -0.56
C ASN A 239 13.48 -16.78 -1.53
N PHE A 240 12.92 -15.62 -1.84
CA PHE A 240 11.71 -15.43 -2.62
C PHE A 240 11.93 -14.39 -3.71
N LYS A 241 11.52 -14.69 -4.93
CA LYS A 241 11.64 -13.80 -6.10
C LYS A 241 10.31 -13.65 -6.81
N HIS A 242 10.26 -12.70 -7.74
CA HIS A 242 9.09 -12.42 -8.54
C HIS A 242 7.83 -12.28 -7.68
N ILE A 243 7.96 -11.49 -6.60
CA ILE A 243 6.89 -11.29 -5.63
C ILE A 243 5.91 -10.28 -6.19
N TYR A 244 4.62 -10.65 -6.22
CA TYR A 244 3.53 -9.78 -6.66
C TYR A 244 2.45 -9.70 -5.58
N LEU A 245 2.09 -8.49 -5.20
CA LEU A 245 0.91 -8.22 -4.40
C LEU A 245 -0.28 -8.03 -5.34
N CYS A 246 -1.23 -8.95 -5.28
CA CYS A 246 -2.39 -9.00 -6.16
C CYS A 246 -3.65 -8.54 -5.41
N GLY A 247 -4.44 -7.71 -6.05
CA GLY A 247 -5.70 -7.29 -5.45
C GLY A 247 -6.49 -6.28 -6.28
N PRO A 248 -7.75 -6.05 -5.88
CA PRO A 248 -8.59 -5.09 -6.57
C PRO A 248 -8.15 -3.65 -6.30
N ALA A 249 -8.47 -2.78 -7.23
CA ALA A 249 -8.54 -1.35 -7.04
C ALA A 249 -9.83 -0.87 -7.66
N THR A 250 -10.62 -0.12 -6.91
CA THR A 250 -11.99 0.23 -7.26
C THR A 250 -12.14 1.74 -7.36
N PHE A 251 -12.67 2.19 -8.51
CA PHE A 251 -13.17 3.54 -8.64
C PHE A 251 -14.38 3.75 -7.74
N VAL A 252 -14.42 4.84 -6.98
CA VAL A 252 -15.52 5.15 -6.07
C VAL A 252 -16.40 6.25 -6.64
N PHE A 253 -15.83 7.42 -6.89
CA PHE A 253 -16.48 8.55 -7.54
C PHE A 253 -15.47 9.55 -8.08
N LYS A 254 -15.93 10.49 -8.90
CA LYS A 254 -15.20 11.68 -9.31
C LYS A 254 -15.97 12.93 -8.93
N GLY A 255 -15.26 14.03 -8.79
CA GLY A 255 -15.86 15.30 -8.46
C GLY A 255 -14.96 16.49 -8.76
N GLU A 256 -15.47 17.66 -8.43
CA GLU A 256 -14.74 18.90 -8.53
C GLU A 256 -14.82 19.65 -7.20
N THR A 257 -13.76 20.34 -6.83
CA THR A 257 -13.74 21.21 -5.66
C THR A 257 -12.97 22.49 -5.96
N GLU A 258 -13.25 23.55 -5.21
CA GLU A 258 -12.48 24.79 -5.28
C GLU A 258 -11.50 24.87 -4.12
N LEU A 259 -10.22 24.86 -4.44
CA LEU A 259 -9.16 25.11 -3.48
C LEU A 259 -8.89 26.63 -3.41
N LYS A 260 -9.14 27.23 -2.25
CA LYS A 260 -8.79 28.64 -2.01
C LYS A 260 -7.27 28.76 -1.98
N ILE A 261 -6.70 29.52 -2.90
CA ILE A 261 -5.30 29.93 -2.82
C ILE A 261 -5.26 31.01 -1.75
N ASN A 262 -4.80 30.70 -0.54
CA ASN A 262 -4.47 31.72 0.43
C ASN A 262 -3.25 32.48 -0.11
N THR A 263 -3.46 33.57 -0.83
CA THR A 263 -2.43 34.57 -0.99
C THR A 263 -2.05 35.03 0.43
N VAL A 264 -0.86 34.66 0.86
CA VAL A 264 -0.29 35.23 2.10
C VAL A 264 -0.21 36.73 1.90
N VAL A 265 -1.16 37.46 2.48
CA VAL A 265 -1.03 38.88 2.63
C VAL A 265 0.05 39.09 3.69
N THR A 266 1.30 39.26 3.24
CA THR A 266 2.37 39.80 4.09
C THR A 266 1.91 41.17 4.57
N ARG A 267 1.55 41.28 5.84
CA ARG A 267 1.46 42.55 6.57
C ARG A 267 2.82 42.86 7.15
#